data_6d3dbbb875c63d3c505adfe75d4d02af
#
_entry.id   6d3dbbb875c63d3c505adfe75d4d02af
#
_cell.length_a   1.000
_cell.length_b   1.000
_cell.length_c   1.000
_cell.angle_alpha   90.00
_cell.angle_beta   90.00
_cell.angle_gamma   90.00
#
_symmetry.space_group_name_H-M   'P 1'
#
loop_
_entity.id
_entity.type
_entity.pdbx_description
1 polymer ?
#
loop_
_entity_poly.entity_id
_entity_poly.type
_entity_poly.pdbx_seq_one_letter_code
_entity_poly.pdbx_strand_id
1 'polypeptide(L)'
;MFVWIPRYAYKITNQTVDIEFLYGNTNYYLEETKVVETNEDGTEKIDYVPKIEDIGQKEGYKVHPSFTNGTNKNYINGEWNEEISGFWVAKYVAGFQNSTITHNDNGEEIYPTSQNIVYSEETYTSYNNSNTHNALGQDLSSNTYTTQRISYPVFKPLTYSYNLISTGDCYTISQKIAEISGFYGLNINQTQSHMMKNSEWGAVVYLTQSKYGRNGVEVTQNTKNLNNKDNKNIYAVTGYAGNIANGVSASSTNNMSGIFDLNGCVWEFVTGYISNGNDSLLKYGNSYVSVEGADEEAYKTKSTKDVTIYPYDSLLDNANNNWNRYNQLKTAEYGYGDAILETSTMGEGYTSWNNNHSEFPYQERTFLARGGSFGSVSTNGGIFAFYPTNGACNEYAGFRAVLIGK
;
A
#
# COMPACT_ATOMS: atom_id res chain seq x y z
N MET A 1 -2.81 10.73 10.72
CA MET A 1 -2.22 9.72 11.64
C MET A 1 -1.40 8.72 10.85
N PHE A 2 -0.23 8.35 11.34
CA PHE A 2 0.68 7.39 10.71
C PHE A 2 1.12 6.34 11.74
N VAL A 3 1.44 5.14 11.26
CA VAL A 3 1.92 4.00 12.05
C VAL A 3 3.34 3.69 11.59
N TRP A 4 4.25 3.54 12.54
CA TRP A 4 5.65 3.17 12.26
C TRP A 4 5.76 1.68 11.94
N ILE A 5 6.41 1.36 10.83
CA ILE A 5 6.80 0.02 10.43
C ILE A 5 8.31 -0.08 10.60
N PRO A 6 8.79 -0.72 11.67
CA PRO A 6 10.22 -0.86 11.91
C PRO A 6 10.85 -1.83 10.92
N ARG A 7 12.15 -1.65 10.66
CA ARG A 7 12.95 -2.59 9.87
C ARG A 7 12.91 -3.97 10.48
N TYR A 8 12.71 -4.99 9.64
CA TYR A 8 12.74 -6.38 10.07
C TYR A 8 13.27 -7.31 8.97
N ALA A 9 13.67 -8.50 9.40
CA ALA A 9 13.84 -9.67 8.55
C ALA A 9 12.65 -10.63 8.74
N TYR A 10 12.39 -11.46 7.75
CA TYR A 10 11.27 -12.39 7.76
C TYR A 10 11.63 -13.75 7.20
N LYS A 11 10.89 -14.75 7.66
CA LYS A 11 10.90 -16.13 7.15
C LYS A 11 9.47 -16.60 6.95
N ILE A 12 9.17 -17.18 5.79
CA ILE A 12 7.86 -17.74 5.48
C ILE A 12 7.93 -19.26 5.59
N THR A 13 6.97 -19.83 6.33
CA THR A 13 6.78 -21.27 6.45
C THR A 13 5.29 -21.58 6.48
N ASN A 14 4.76 -22.26 5.46
CA ASN A 14 3.35 -22.68 5.39
C ASN A 14 2.32 -21.57 5.71
N GLN A 15 2.40 -20.44 5.03
CA GLN A 15 1.57 -19.25 5.22
C GLN A 15 1.73 -18.55 6.60
N THR A 16 2.74 -18.95 7.36
CA THR A 16 3.13 -18.23 8.59
C THR A 16 4.33 -17.36 8.27
N VAL A 17 4.36 -16.17 8.86
CA VAL A 17 5.47 -15.22 8.73
C VAL A 17 6.11 -15.04 10.10
N ASP A 18 7.35 -15.50 10.22
CA ASP A 18 8.18 -15.22 11.38
C ASP A 18 8.96 -13.91 11.13
N ILE A 19 8.98 -13.03 12.12
CA ILE A 19 9.57 -11.70 12.06
C ILE A 19 10.67 -11.58 13.10
N GLU A 20 11.82 -11.04 12.69
CA GLU A 20 12.87 -10.56 13.57
C GLU A 20 13.10 -9.06 13.35
N PHE A 21 12.85 -8.25 14.37
CA PHE A 21 13.11 -6.81 14.29
C PHE A 21 14.60 -6.52 14.33
N LEU A 22 15.05 -5.58 13.51
CA LEU A 22 16.45 -5.23 13.35
C LEU A 22 16.74 -3.86 13.98
N TYR A 23 18.00 -3.67 14.41
CA TYR A 23 18.45 -2.41 15.00
C TYR A 23 18.69 -1.35 13.96
N GLY A 24 17.90 -0.27 14.03
CA GLY A 24 18.06 0.88 13.15
C GLY A 24 18.05 0.46 11.67
N ASN A 25 19.07 0.86 10.94
CA ASN A 25 19.31 0.51 9.54
C ASN A 25 20.33 -0.63 9.35
N THR A 26 20.54 -1.43 10.37
CA THR A 26 21.52 -2.54 10.36
C THR A 26 20.87 -3.90 10.09
N ASN A 27 21.70 -4.93 9.94
CA ASN A 27 21.26 -6.33 9.83
C ASN A 27 21.41 -7.10 11.15
N TYR A 28 21.51 -6.41 12.27
CA TYR A 28 21.63 -7.03 13.60
C TYR A 28 20.27 -7.06 14.31
N TYR A 29 20.02 -8.14 15.05
CA TYR A 29 18.84 -8.33 15.90
C TYR A 29 19.27 -8.73 17.32
N LEU A 30 18.34 -8.62 18.26
CA LEU A 30 18.56 -9.01 19.66
C LEU A 30 18.00 -10.42 19.86
N GLU A 31 18.87 -11.36 20.20
CA GLU A 31 18.48 -12.68 20.66
C GLU A 31 18.62 -12.76 22.19
N GLU A 32 17.59 -13.24 22.86
CA GLU A 32 17.64 -13.54 24.28
C GLU A 32 18.11 -14.98 24.46
N THR A 33 19.34 -15.17 24.89
CA THR A 33 19.88 -16.51 25.19
C THR A 33 19.52 -16.88 26.63
N LYS A 34 18.78 -17.97 26.78
CA LYS A 34 18.50 -18.55 28.09
C LYS A 34 19.79 -19.13 28.69
N VAL A 35 20.23 -18.60 29.82
CA VAL A 35 21.31 -19.11 30.63
C VAL A 35 20.72 -19.78 31.86
N VAL A 36 21.08 -21.04 32.07
CA VAL A 36 20.66 -21.79 33.26
C VAL A 36 21.90 -21.98 34.15
N GLU A 37 21.85 -21.39 35.34
CA GLU A 37 22.86 -21.57 36.37
C GLU A 37 22.25 -22.47 37.46
N THR A 38 23.00 -23.49 37.91
CA THR A 38 22.57 -24.31 39.03
C THR A 38 23.20 -23.73 40.31
N ASN A 39 22.34 -23.34 41.24
CA ASN A 39 22.77 -22.86 42.56
C ASN A 39 23.40 -23.96 43.37
N GLU A 40 24.12 -23.60 44.44
CA GLU A 40 24.75 -24.56 45.36
C GLU A 40 23.75 -25.51 46.04
N ASP A 41 22.50 -25.12 46.15
CA ASP A 41 21.39 -25.90 46.70
C ASP A 41 20.70 -26.83 45.67
N GLY A 42 21.22 -26.86 44.43
CA GLY A 42 20.67 -27.67 43.34
C GLY A 42 19.45 -27.07 42.63
N THR A 43 19.02 -25.85 42.98
CA THR A 43 17.98 -25.14 42.26
C THR A 43 18.50 -24.47 40.99
N GLU A 44 17.69 -24.40 39.92
CA GLU A 44 18.06 -23.70 38.69
C GLU A 44 17.67 -22.23 38.78
N LYS A 45 18.63 -21.36 38.48
CA LYS A 45 18.41 -19.95 38.18
C LYS A 45 18.43 -19.78 36.67
N ILE A 46 17.32 -19.25 36.12
CA ILE A 46 17.18 -18.96 34.69
C ILE A 46 17.35 -17.47 34.48
N ASP A 47 18.38 -17.08 33.77
CA ASP A 47 18.61 -15.72 33.32
C ASP A 47 18.48 -15.67 31.80
N TYR A 48 18.01 -14.53 31.25
CA TYR A 48 18.02 -14.26 29.83
C TYR A 48 19.09 -13.19 29.55
N VAL A 49 20.10 -13.56 28.81
CA VAL A 49 21.19 -12.67 28.43
C VAL A 49 20.99 -12.23 27.00
N PRO A 50 20.84 -10.91 26.76
CA PRO A 50 20.69 -10.39 25.40
C PRO A 50 22.02 -10.55 24.65
N LYS A 51 21.94 -11.06 23.42
CA LYS A 51 23.05 -11.19 22.47
C LYS A 51 22.69 -10.54 21.15
N ILE A 52 23.58 -9.71 20.65
CA ILE A 52 23.40 -9.09 19.30
C ILE A 52 23.95 -10.07 18.28
N GLU A 53 23.09 -10.47 17.33
CA GLU A 53 23.41 -11.43 16.27
C GLU A 53 23.18 -10.82 14.88
N ASP A 54 23.93 -11.30 13.89
CA ASP A 54 23.72 -10.94 12.48
C ASP A 54 22.61 -11.82 11.87
N ILE A 55 21.58 -11.19 11.29
CA ILE A 55 20.45 -11.89 10.68
C ILE A 55 20.88 -12.80 9.52
N GLY A 56 21.98 -12.50 8.85
CA GLY A 56 22.55 -13.34 7.80
C GLY A 56 22.99 -14.72 8.27
N GLN A 57 23.17 -14.92 9.59
CA GLN A 57 23.49 -16.21 10.20
C GLN A 57 22.23 -17.00 10.60
N LYS A 58 21.04 -16.38 10.57
CA LYS A 58 19.77 -17.01 10.95
C LYS A 58 19.13 -17.69 9.76
N GLU A 59 19.08 -19.02 9.77
CA GLU A 59 18.65 -19.83 8.64
C GLU A 59 17.24 -19.48 8.14
N GLY A 60 17.15 -19.18 6.86
CA GLY A 60 15.91 -18.91 6.13
C GLY A 60 15.34 -17.51 6.35
N TYR A 61 15.97 -16.66 7.17
CA TYR A 61 15.58 -15.26 7.29
C TYR A 61 16.25 -14.41 6.21
N LYS A 62 15.54 -13.39 5.77
CA LYS A 62 16.03 -12.35 4.86
C LYS A 62 15.46 -10.99 5.26
N VAL A 63 16.28 -9.95 5.16
CA VAL A 63 15.82 -8.58 5.39
C VAL A 63 14.73 -8.25 4.39
N HIS A 64 13.66 -7.61 4.84
CA HIS A 64 12.58 -7.26 3.94
C HIS A 64 13.03 -6.15 2.97
N PRO A 65 12.82 -6.32 1.64
CA PRO A 65 13.41 -5.44 0.62
C PRO A 65 12.90 -3.99 0.68
N SER A 66 11.74 -3.73 1.28
CA SER A 66 11.26 -2.35 1.48
C SER A 66 12.16 -1.49 2.37
N PHE A 67 13.14 -2.06 3.06
CA PHE A 67 14.07 -1.33 3.92
C PHE A 67 15.49 -1.24 3.36
N THR A 68 15.76 -1.92 2.27
CA THR A 68 17.13 -2.06 1.75
C THR A 68 17.48 -0.99 0.73
N ASN A 69 18.78 -0.66 0.64
CA ASN A 69 19.28 0.09 -0.49
C ASN A 69 19.24 -0.82 -1.73
N GLY A 70 18.75 -0.26 -2.82
CA GLY A 70 18.64 -1.00 -4.06
C GLY A 70 19.99 -1.19 -4.75
N THR A 71 20.72 -2.21 -4.35
CA THR A 71 21.82 -2.72 -5.19
C THR A 71 21.28 -3.53 -6.36
N ASN A 72 20.01 -3.89 -6.33
CA ASN A 72 19.38 -4.71 -7.34
C ASN A 72 18.73 -3.83 -8.41
N LYS A 73 19.45 -3.62 -9.50
CA LYS A 73 19.02 -2.83 -10.66
C LYS A 73 17.81 -3.40 -11.42
N ASN A 74 17.20 -4.46 -10.92
CA ASN A 74 16.12 -5.20 -11.57
C ASN A 74 14.73 -4.80 -11.05
N TYR A 75 14.46 -3.52 -10.84
CA TYR A 75 13.13 -2.90 -10.89
C TYR A 75 12.10 -3.24 -9.79
N ILE A 76 12.41 -4.01 -8.72
CA ILE A 76 11.35 -4.60 -7.92
C ILE A 76 10.96 -3.80 -6.70
N ASN A 77 11.89 -3.14 -6.05
CA ASN A 77 11.61 -2.70 -4.68
C ASN A 77 11.56 -1.19 -4.49
N GLY A 78 11.79 -0.43 -5.55
CA GLY A 78 12.06 0.99 -5.39
C GLY A 78 13.33 1.16 -4.53
N GLU A 79 14.38 1.66 -5.11
CA GLU A 79 15.69 1.68 -4.47
C GLU A 79 15.80 2.83 -3.48
N TRP A 80 16.14 2.54 -2.24
CA TRP A 80 16.63 3.56 -1.33
C TRP A 80 18.12 3.82 -1.60
N ASN A 81 18.56 5.06 -1.40
CA ASN A 81 19.98 5.39 -1.50
C ASN A 81 20.79 4.74 -0.38
N GLU A 82 20.16 4.53 0.75
CA GLU A 82 20.72 3.94 1.98
C GLU A 82 19.72 2.97 2.59
N GLU A 83 20.21 2.07 3.44
CA GLU A 83 19.36 1.24 4.29
C GLU A 83 18.53 2.11 5.22
N ILE A 84 17.25 1.84 5.35
CA ILE A 84 16.36 2.60 6.24
C ILE A 84 15.98 1.78 7.47
N SER A 85 15.78 2.46 8.59
CA SER A 85 15.35 1.86 9.87
C SER A 85 13.86 1.53 9.92
N GLY A 86 13.09 1.98 8.95
CA GLY A 86 11.66 1.80 8.86
C GLY A 86 10.99 2.97 8.12
N PHE A 87 9.67 2.92 8.04
CA PHE A 87 8.87 3.96 7.39
C PHE A 87 7.53 4.15 8.12
N TRP A 88 6.91 5.28 7.91
CA TRP A 88 5.60 5.63 8.47
C TRP A 88 4.51 5.41 7.43
N VAL A 89 3.55 4.55 7.71
CA VAL A 89 2.39 4.29 6.84
C VAL A 89 1.18 5.06 7.37
N ALA A 90 0.44 5.70 6.48
CA ALA A 90 -0.84 6.31 6.84
C ALA A 90 -1.77 5.27 7.48
N LYS A 91 -2.32 5.61 8.65
CA LYS A 91 -3.14 4.68 9.44
C LYS A 91 -4.44 4.29 8.75
N TYR A 92 -4.97 5.16 7.91
CA TYR A 92 -6.19 4.99 7.13
C TYR A 92 -5.90 5.32 5.66
N VAL A 93 -6.74 4.84 4.77
CA VAL A 93 -6.80 5.32 3.39
C VAL A 93 -6.93 6.85 3.37
N ALA A 94 -6.40 7.50 2.35
CA ALA A 94 -6.56 8.93 2.17
C ALA A 94 -8.03 9.31 2.07
N GLY A 95 -8.42 10.32 2.83
CA GLY A 95 -9.74 10.93 2.80
C GLY A 95 -9.68 12.39 2.38
N PHE A 96 -10.81 12.96 1.99
CA PHE A 96 -10.91 14.39 1.69
C PHE A 96 -10.92 15.23 2.97
N GLN A 97 -10.24 16.37 2.93
CA GLN A 97 -10.32 17.35 4.00
C GLN A 97 -11.76 17.87 4.15
N ASN A 98 -12.20 18.05 5.40
CA ASN A 98 -13.54 18.50 5.78
C ASN A 98 -14.68 17.58 5.30
N SER A 99 -14.42 16.32 5.03
CA SER A 99 -15.42 15.30 4.72
C SER A 99 -15.69 14.35 5.90
N THR A 100 -15.45 14.78 7.13
CA THR A 100 -15.61 13.93 8.31
C THR A 100 -17.10 13.79 8.67
N ILE A 101 -17.53 12.53 8.81
CA ILE A 101 -18.85 12.21 9.38
C ILE A 101 -18.82 12.56 10.86
N THR A 102 -19.80 13.29 11.31
CA THR A 102 -20.01 13.67 12.70
C THR A 102 -21.32 13.07 13.24
N HIS A 103 -21.61 13.27 14.52
CA HIS A 103 -22.87 12.82 15.13
C HIS A 103 -23.56 14.01 15.76
N ASN A 104 -24.90 14.03 15.71
CA ASN A 104 -25.72 14.97 16.45
C ASN A 104 -25.85 14.53 17.94
N ASP A 105 -26.55 15.36 18.73
CA ASP A 105 -26.77 15.09 20.16
C ASP A 105 -27.56 13.78 20.42
N ASN A 106 -28.29 13.27 19.42
CA ASN A 106 -29.00 12.00 19.49
C ASN A 106 -28.16 10.80 19.03
N GLY A 107 -26.90 11.02 18.65
CA GLY A 107 -25.98 9.98 18.15
C GLY A 107 -26.21 9.61 16.67
N GLU A 108 -27.01 10.35 15.92
CA GLU A 108 -27.22 10.11 14.48
C GLU A 108 -26.08 10.66 13.65
N GLU A 109 -25.67 9.90 12.62
CA GLU A 109 -24.60 10.30 11.69
C GLU A 109 -25.00 11.52 10.85
N ILE A 110 -24.18 12.56 10.88
CA ILE A 110 -24.26 13.73 9.99
C ILE A 110 -23.22 13.59 8.89
N TYR A 111 -23.68 13.53 7.67
CA TYR A 111 -22.83 13.35 6.49
C TYR A 111 -22.44 14.71 5.88
N PRO A 112 -21.16 14.95 5.58
CA PRO A 112 -20.72 16.12 4.84
C PRO A 112 -21.28 16.10 3.40
N THR A 113 -21.46 17.29 2.83
CA THR A 113 -21.79 17.47 1.42
C THR A 113 -20.53 17.70 0.60
N SER A 114 -20.61 17.65 -0.74
CA SER A 114 -19.47 17.97 -1.62
C SER A 114 -18.95 19.41 -1.42
N GLN A 115 -19.80 20.33 -0.98
CA GLN A 115 -19.43 21.73 -0.70
C GLN A 115 -18.52 21.85 0.53
N ASN A 116 -18.48 20.86 1.41
CA ASN A 116 -17.58 20.83 2.56
C ASN A 116 -16.16 20.46 2.19
N ILE A 117 -15.92 19.82 1.03
CA ILE A 117 -14.58 19.43 0.58
C ILE A 117 -13.80 20.68 0.20
N VAL A 118 -12.65 20.86 0.87
CA VAL A 118 -11.79 22.03 0.65
C VAL A 118 -10.71 21.69 -0.36
N TYR A 119 -10.54 22.57 -1.33
CA TYR A 119 -9.50 22.51 -2.35
C TYR A 119 -8.51 23.65 -2.17
N SER A 120 -7.22 23.37 -2.37
CA SER A 120 -6.17 24.39 -2.39
C SER A 120 -6.19 25.17 -3.70
N GLU A 121 -5.39 26.24 -3.77
CA GLU A 121 -5.08 26.92 -5.03
C GLU A 121 -4.07 26.14 -5.89
N GLU A 122 -3.38 25.15 -5.30
CA GLU A 122 -2.48 24.28 -6.05
C GLU A 122 -3.25 23.40 -7.02
N THR A 123 -2.68 23.23 -8.21
CA THR A 123 -3.27 22.45 -9.30
C THR A 123 -2.29 21.41 -9.82
N TYR A 124 -2.83 20.41 -10.48
CA TYR A 124 -2.09 19.42 -11.25
C TYR A 124 -2.84 19.11 -12.54
N THR A 125 -2.14 18.55 -13.51
CA THR A 125 -2.77 18.15 -14.78
C THR A 125 -3.13 16.68 -14.72
N SER A 126 -4.42 16.39 -14.86
CA SER A 126 -4.98 15.04 -14.87
C SER A 126 -5.57 14.69 -16.22
N TYR A 127 -5.44 13.43 -16.62
CA TYR A 127 -6.17 12.89 -17.76
C TYR A 127 -7.55 12.41 -17.32
N ASN A 128 -8.58 13.04 -17.85
CA ASN A 128 -9.96 12.71 -17.51
C ASN A 128 -10.48 11.57 -18.38
N ASN A 129 -11.19 10.64 -17.77
CA ASN A 129 -11.85 9.55 -18.46
C ASN A 129 -13.37 9.78 -18.56
N SER A 130 -13.95 9.37 -19.66
CA SER A 130 -15.27 9.73 -20.16
C SER A 130 -16.50 9.28 -19.33
N ASN A 131 -16.34 8.63 -18.19
CA ASN A 131 -17.49 8.06 -17.48
C ASN A 131 -17.56 8.41 -16.00
N THR A 132 -16.75 9.34 -15.52
CA THR A 132 -16.69 9.66 -14.10
C THR A 132 -16.88 11.15 -13.86
N HIS A 133 -17.36 11.46 -12.68
CA HIS A 133 -17.36 12.82 -12.14
C HIS A 133 -16.19 12.91 -11.17
N ASN A 134 -15.51 14.06 -11.13
CA ASN A 134 -14.54 14.29 -10.05
C ASN A 134 -15.28 14.51 -8.71
N ALA A 135 -14.53 14.66 -7.63
CA ALA A 135 -15.10 14.88 -6.29
C ALA A 135 -15.98 16.15 -6.19
N LEU A 136 -15.87 17.09 -7.13
CA LEU A 136 -16.72 18.28 -7.25
C LEU A 136 -18.02 18.01 -8.02
N GLY A 137 -18.24 16.81 -8.54
CA GLY A 137 -19.39 16.48 -9.39
C GLY A 137 -19.28 17.02 -10.82
N GLN A 138 -18.09 17.48 -11.24
CA GLN A 138 -17.87 17.92 -12.62
C GLN A 138 -17.78 16.69 -13.51
N ASP A 139 -18.50 16.73 -14.63
CA ASP A 139 -18.45 15.69 -15.63
C ASP A 139 -17.05 15.66 -16.31
N LEU A 140 -16.36 14.55 -16.20
CA LEU A 140 -15.07 14.31 -16.82
C LEU A 140 -15.20 13.63 -18.19
N SER A 141 -16.30 13.89 -18.90
CA SER A 141 -16.66 13.22 -20.14
C SER A 141 -15.73 13.48 -21.33
N SER A 142 -14.78 14.39 -21.21
CA SER A 142 -13.80 14.67 -22.26
C SER A 142 -12.53 13.88 -22.05
N ASN A 143 -12.14 13.03 -22.99
CA ASN A 143 -10.84 12.35 -23.04
C ASN A 143 -9.69 13.36 -23.23
N THR A 144 -9.52 14.29 -22.29
CA THR A 144 -8.53 15.38 -22.36
C THR A 144 -7.81 15.55 -21.04
N TYR A 145 -6.61 16.11 -21.13
CA TYR A 145 -5.92 16.59 -19.94
C TYR A 145 -6.55 17.88 -19.45
N THR A 146 -6.90 17.92 -18.20
CA THR A 146 -7.45 19.13 -17.55
C THR A 146 -6.67 19.46 -16.30
N THR A 147 -6.70 20.74 -15.92
CA THR A 147 -6.14 21.20 -14.66
C THR A 147 -7.13 20.95 -13.53
N GLN A 148 -6.71 20.22 -12.52
CA GLN A 148 -7.48 19.90 -11.32
C GLN A 148 -6.91 20.63 -10.10
N ARG A 149 -7.78 21.02 -9.16
CA ARG A 149 -7.34 21.54 -7.86
C ARG A 149 -7.11 20.39 -6.89
N ILE A 150 -6.07 20.48 -6.10
CA ILE A 150 -5.73 19.50 -5.08
C ILE A 150 -6.60 19.70 -3.84
N SER A 151 -7.28 18.66 -3.37
CA SER A 151 -7.73 18.60 -1.98
C SER A 151 -6.59 18.02 -1.14
N TYR A 152 -6.32 18.61 0.02
CA TYR A 152 -5.31 18.04 0.93
C TYR A 152 -5.82 16.71 1.48
N PRO A 153 -5.11 15.59 1.30
CA PRO A 153 -5.52 14.32 1.86
C PRO A 153 -5.46 14.35 3.39
N VAL A 154 -6.41 13.72 4.04
CA VAL A 154 -6.40 13.50 5.48
C VAL A 154 -6.38 12.01 5.78
N PHE A 155 -5.63 11.63 6.82
CA PHE A 155 -5.48 10.22 7.22
C PHE A 155 -6.09 10.00 8.60
N LYS A 156 -7.42 10.03 8.63
CA LYS A 156 -8.24 9.88 9.86
C LYS A 156 -9.50 9.08 9.55
N PRO A 157 -10.13 8.48 10.55
CA PRO A 157 -11.35 7.71 10.32
C PRO A 157 -12.54 8.61 10.03
N LEU A 158 -13.60 8.00 9.52
CA LEU A 158 -14.90 8.61 9.27
C LEU A 158 -14.84 9.79 8.28
N THR A 159 -13.96 9.72 7.29
CA THR A 159 -13.94 10.67 6.18
C THR A 159 -14.36 9.98 4.89
N TYR A 160 -14.82 10.75 3.91
CA TYR A 160 -14.98 10.24 2.56
C TYR A 160 -13.61 9.88 1.99
N SER A 161 -13.47 8.68 1.45
CA SER A 161 -12.25 8.25 0.77
C SER A 161 -11.89 9.21 -0.37
N TYR A 162 -10.61 9.50 -0.54
CA TYR A 162 -10.09 10.26 -1.67
C TYR A 162 -10.00 9.33 -2.89
N ASN A 163 -11.15 8.95 -3.40
CA ASN A 163 -11.35 8.21 -4.65
C ASN A 163 -11.60 9.17 -5.83
N LEU A 164 -12.04 8.65 -6.98
CA LEU A 164 -12.28 9.43 -8.20
C LEU A 164 -11.01 10.17 -8.67
N ILE A 165 -9.90 9.49 -8.59
CA ILE A 165 -8.55 10.00 -8.85
C ILE A 165 -7.76 8.93 -9.62
N SER A 166 -6.91 9.34 -10.57
CA SER A 166 -6.04 8.41 -11.30
C SER A 166 -4.83 7.99 -10.48
N THR A 167 -4.19 6.89 -10.86
CA THR A 167 -2.97 6.43 -10.16
C THR A 167 -1.83 7.45 -10.23
N GLY A 168 -1.66 8.15 -11.36
CA GLY A 168 -0.66 9.20 -11.51
C GLY A 168 -0.93 10.42 -10.63
N ASP A 169 -2.20 10.77 -10.45
CA ASP A 169 -2.60 11.85 -9.57
C ASP A 169 -2.42 11.48 -8.10
N CYS A 170 -2.73 10.23 -7.72
CA CYS A 170 -2.44 9.69 -6.40
C CYS A 170 -0.95 9.81 -6.07
N TYR A 171 -0.09 9.45 -7.03
CA TYR A 171 1.36 9.58 -6.90
C TYR A 171 1.78 11.04 -6.67
N THR A 172 1.30 11.96 -7.51
CA THR A 172 1.61 13.40 -7.41
C THR A 172 1.18 13.98 -6.05
N ILE A 173 -0.06 13.70 -5.63
CA ILE A 173 -0.59 14.23 -4.35
C ILE A 173 0.17 13.64 -3.17
N SER A 174 0.53 12.36 -3.23
CA SER A 174 1.31 11.72 -2.17
C SER A 174 2.67 12.36 -1.97
N GLN A 175 3.36 12.75 -3.05
CA GLN A 175 4.64 13.46 -2.95
C GLN A 175 4.49 14.86 -2.33
N LYS A 176 3.41 15.57 -2.66
CA LYS A 176 3.13 16.91 -2.15
C LYS A 176 2.84 16.98 -0.65
N ILE A 177 2.56 15.88 0.01
CA ILE A 177 2.32 15.84 1.46
C ILE A 177 3.51 16.40 2.24
N ALA A 178 4.75 16.07 1.85
CA ALA A 178 5.95 16.65 2.46
C ALA A 178 6.30 18.03 1.90
N GLU A 179 5.86 18.35 0.66
CA GLU A 179 6.13 19.63 -0.01
C GLU A 179 5.19 20.75 0.47
N ILE A 180 3.99 20.41 0.89
CA ILE A 180 3.00 21.39 1.37
C ILE A 180 3.41 21.89 2.76
N SER A 181 4.32 22.85 2.78
CA SER A 181 4.81 23.41 4.02
C SER A 181 3.67 24.12 4.80
N GLY A 182 3.62 23.85 6.08
CA GLY A 182 2.67 24.46 7.00
C GLY A 182 1.36 23.73 7.20
N PHE A 183 0.87 22.92 6.26
CA PHE A 183 -0.41 22.20 6.42
C PHE A 183 -0.28 20.97 7.34
N TYR A 184 0.76 20.15 7.14
CA TYR A 184 1.03 18.98 7.97
C TYR A 184 2.13 19.18 9.00
N GLY A 185 2.77 20.35 9.01
CA GLY A 185 3.94 20.62 9.87
C GLY A 185 5.18 19.81 9.50
N LEU A 186 5.23 19.24 8.30
CA LEU A 186 6.36 18.47 7.82
C LEU A 186 7.42 19.40 7.20
N ASN A 187 8.68 18.98 7.31
CA ASN A 187 9.82 19.66 6.69
C ASN A 187 10.35 18.83 5.53
N ILE A 188 10.21 19.34 4.32
CA ILE A 188 10.67 18.67 3.08
C ILE A 188 12.16 18.30 3.09
N ASN A 189 12.98 19.04 3.85
CA ASN A 189 14.39 18.72 4.00
C ASN A 189 14.67 17.54 4.95
N GLN A 190 13.69 17.13 5.73
CA GLN A 190 13.79 16.07 6.74
C GLN A 190 12.84 14.90 6.46
N THR A 191 11.83 15.12 5.62
CA THR A 191 10.79 14.14 5.35
C THR A 191 10.55 14.01 3.85
N GLN A 192 10.42 12.79 3.37
CA GLN A 192 9.92 12.46 2.05
C GLN A 192 8.55 11.81 2.20
N SER A 193 7.62 12.13 1.29
CA SER A 193 6.34 11.45 1.16
C SER A 193 6.18 10.86 -0.24
N HIS A 194 5.49 9.72 -0.33
CA HIS A 194 5.19 9.08 -1.60
C HIS A 194 3.93 8.19 -1.48
N MET A 195 3.36 7.80 -2.62
CA MET A 195 2.33 6.77 -2.68
C MET A 195 2.94 5.42 -2.31
N MET A 196 2.24 4.64 -1.49
CA MET A 196 2.73 3.35 -0.98
C MET A 196 3.25 2.45 -2.11
N LYS A 197 4.46 1.93 -1.95
CA LYS A 197 5.05 0.95 -2.86
C LYS A 197 4.44 -0.43 -2.63
N ASN A 198 4.46 -1.29 -3.65
CA ASN A 198 3.98 -2.66 -3.47
C ASN A 198 4.86 -3.47 -2.49
N SER A 199 6.16 -3.20 -2.44
CA SER A 199 7.04 -3.79 -1.42
C SER A 199 6.72 -3.30 0.01
N GLU A 200 6.31 -2.05 0.18
CA GLU A 200 5.87 -1.53 1.48
C GLU A 200 4.52 -2.12 1.90
N TRP A 201 3.60 -2.33 0.93
CA TRP A 201 2.40 -3.12 1.18
C TRP A 201 2.76 -4.52 1.68
N GLY A 202 3.69 -5.19 1.01
CA GLY A 202 4.19 -6.50 1.43
C GLY A 202 4.74 -6.49 2.85
N ALA A 203 5.54 -5.46 3.20
CA ALA A 203 6.05 -5.32 4.56
C ALA A 203 4.94 -5.19 5.61
N VAL A 204 3.92 -4.40 5.32
CA VAL A 204 2.77 -4.25 6.23
C VAL A 204 2.00 -5.56 6.39
N VAL A 205 1.71 -6.26 5.29
CA VAL A 205 0.86 -7.46 5.37
C VAL A 205 1.60 -8.66 5.94
N TYR A 206 2.92 -8.77 5.77
CA TYR A 206 3.71 -9.80 6.45
C TYR A 206 3.76 -9.56 7.97
N LEU A 207 3.96 -8.31 8.38
CA LEU A 207 3.89 -7.98 9.80
C LEU A 207 2.48 -8.24 10.36
N THR A 208 1.43 -7.93 9.60
CA THR A 208 0.04 -8.22 9.95
C THR A 208 -0.20 -9.73 10.10
N GLN A 209 0.33 -10.56 9.20
CA GLN A 209 0.19 -12.02 9.21
C GLN A 209 0.95 -12.68 10.37
N SER A 210 2.01 -12.05 10.87
CA SER A 210 2.87 -12.58 11.92
C SER A 210 2.20 -12.58 13.30
N LYS A 211 2.89 -13.17 14.28
CA LYS A 211 2.50 -13.15 15.72
C LYS A 211 2.38 -11.73 16.31
N TYR A 212 3.03 -10.74 15.71
CA TYR A 212 2.98 -9.34 16.14
C TYR A 212 1.73 -8.59 15.61
N GLY A 213 1.04 -9.18 14.64
CA GLY A 213 -0.17 -8.64 14.04
C GLY A 213 -1.40 -9.48 14.34
N ARG A 214 -1.98 -10.05 13.28
CA ARG A 214 -3.21 -10.84 13.32
C ARG A 214 -2.97 -12.35 13.51
N ASN A 215 -1.73 -12.78 13.47
CA ASN A 215 -1.31 -14.18 13.62
C ASN A 215 -2.10 -15.15 12.70
N GLY A 216 -2.11 -14.85 11.42
CA GLY A 216 -2.79 -15.66 10.40
C GLY A 216 -4.30 -15.38 10.22
N VAL A 217 -4.89 -14.49 11.01
CA VAL A 217 -6.32 -14.15 10.89
C VAL A 217 -6.49 -12.94 9.97
N GLU A 218 -7.39 -13.05 9.01
CA GLU A 218 -7.70 -11.97 8.07
C GLU A 218 -8.23 -10.71 8.79
N VAL A 219 -7.92 -9.57 8.24
CA VAL A 219 -8.42 -8.27 8.69
C VAL A 219 -9.89 -8.12 8.29
N THR A 220 -10.75 -7.66 9.22
CA THR A 220 -12.16 -7.42 8.93
C THR A 220 -12.32 -6.37 7.84
N GLN A 221 -13.12 -6.69 6.83
CA GLN A 221 -13.36 -5.84 5.68
C GLN A 221 -14.16 -4.58 6.04
N ASN A 222 -13.74 -3.45 5.49
CA ASN A 222 -14.48 -2.20 5.52
C ASN A 222 -15.40 -2.09 4.29
N THR A 223 -16.70 -2.33 4.47
CA THR A 223 -17.71 -2.29 3.40
C THR A 223 -18.55 -1.02 3.40
N LYS A 224 -18.31 -0.08 4.31
CA LYS A 224 -19.10 1.14 4.43
C LYS A 224 -18.85 2.07 3.25
N ASN A 225 -19.93 2.42 2.60
CA ASN A 225 -19.95 3.43 1.56
C ASN A 225 -21.16 4.35 1.72
N LEU A 226 -21.12 5.48 1.06
CA LEU A 226 -22.16 6.48 1.03
C LEU A 226 -22.33 6.98 -0.40
N ASN A 227 -23.58 7.03 -0.83
CA ASN A 227 -23.93 7.68 -2.09
C ASN A 227 -24.23 9.16 -1.80
N ASN A 228 -23.33 10.03 -2.25
CA ASN A 228 -23.53 11.47 -2.13
C ASN A 228 -24.52 11.95 -3.18
N LYS A 229 -25.72 12.30 -2.74
CA LYS A 229 -26.83 12.70 -3.62
C LYS A 229 -26.56 14.02 -4.37
N ASP A 230 -25.70 14.89 -3.82
CA ASP A 230 -25.42 16.21 -4.38
C ASP A 230 -24.59 16.11 -5.68
N ASN A 231 -23.60 15.22 -5.70
CA ASN A 231 -22.71 15.03 -6.86
C ASN A 231 -22.78 13.63 -7.48
N LYS A 232 -23.70 12.78 -7.02
CA LYS A 232 -23.93 11.41 -7.50
C LYS A 232 -22.72 10.46 -7.35
N ASN A 233 -21.71 10.86 -6.60
CA ASN A 233 -20.53 10.03 -6.35
C ASN A 233 -20.78 9.08 -5.19
N ILE A 234 -20.14 7.92 -5.25
CA ILE A 234 -20.06 6.97 -4.13
C ILE A 234 -18.70 7.13 -3.47
N TYR A 235 -18.69 7.27 -2.17
CA TYR A 235 -17.48 7.34 -1.37
C TYR A 235 -17.45 6.17 -0.38
N ALA A 236 -16.32 5.50 -0.25
CA ALA A 236 -16.08 4.68 0.93
C ALA A 236 -15.89 5.58 2.16
N VAL A 237 -16.09 5.01 3.34
CA VAL A 237 -15.85 5.72 4.60
C VAL A 237 -14.60 5.13 5.27
N THR A 238 -13.56 5.95 5.38
CA THR A 238 -12.27 5.53 5.92
C THR A 238 -12.40 5.09 7.38
N GLY A 239 -11.73 4.01 7.77
CA GLY A 239 -11.69 3.53 9.16
C GLY A 239 -13.03 3.17 9.78
N TYR A 240 -14.09 3.04 9.00
CA TYR A 240 -15.44 2.78 9.52
C TYR A 240 -15.51 1.45 10.27
N ALA A 241 -14.92 0.40 9.73
CA ALA A 241 -14.91 -0.91 10.38
C ALA A 241 -14.24 -0.88 11.76
N GLY A 242 -13.33 0.05 12.01
CA GLY A 242 -12.70 0.29 13.30
C GLY A 242 -13.60 0.99 14.34
N ASN A 243 -14.71 1.59 13.90
CA ASN A 243 -15.62 2.36 14.76
C ASN A 243 -16.91 1.60 15.16
N ILE A 244 -17.04 0.34 14.76
CA ILE A 244 -18.14 -0.55 15.17
C ILE A 244 -17.71 -1.42 16.36
N ALA A 245 -18.66 -2.08 17.00
CA ALA A 245 -18.38 -3.04 18.06
C ALA A 245 -17.39 -4.12 17.55
N ASN A 246 -16.32 -4.36 18.30
CA ASN A 246 -15.20 -5.24 17.91
C ASN A 246 -14.37 -4.75 16.72
N GLY A 247 -14.40 -3.45 16.43
CA GLY A 247 -13.71 -2.85 15.29
C GLY A 247 -12.19 -3.02 15.29
N VAL A 248 -11.58 -3.40 16.40
CA VAL A 248 -10.15 -3.76 16.46
C VAL A 248 -9.78 -4.90 15.52
N SER A 249 -10.71 -5.77 15.15
CA SER A 249 -10.51 -6.83 14.16
C SER A 249 -10.26 -6.31 12.75
N ALA A 250 -10.57 -5.04 12.47
CA ALA A 250 -10.25 -4.35 11.22
C ALA A 250 -8.84 -3.74 11.21
N SER A 251 -8.10 -3.86 12.31
CA SER A 251 -6.73 -3.37 12.45
C SER A 251 -5.70 -4.45 12.15
N SER A 252 -4.57 -4.04 11.58
CA SER A 252 -3.42 -4.90 11.30
C SER A 252 -2.82 -5.56 12.56
N THR A 253 -3.06 -5.01 13.74
CA THR A 253 -2.50 -5.48 15.03
C THR A 253 -3.55 -5.95 16.02
N ASN A 254 -4.80 -6.09 15.60
CA ASN A 254 -5.93 -6.45 16.47
C ASN A 254 -6.13 -5.49 17.67
N ASN A 255 -5.71 -4.26 17.54
CA ASN A 255 -5.90 -3.17 18.50
C ASN A 255 -5.98 -1.83 17.77
N MET A 256 -6.25 -0.75 18.52
CA MET A 256 -6.42 0.57 17.92
C MET A 256 -5.12 1.22 17.42
N SER A 257 -3.95 0.65 17.67
CA SER A 257 -2.66 1.22 17.24
C SER A 257 -2.27 0.85 15.81
N GLY A 258 -2.85 -0.21 15.25
CA GLY A 258 -2.52 -0.71 13.91
C GLY A 258 -3.09 0.11 12.76
N ILE A 259 -2.88 -0.40 11.56
CA ILE A 259 -3.34 0.17 10.29
C ILE A 259 -4.74 -0.38 9.99
N PHE A 260 -5.63 0.46 9.52
CA PHE A 260 -7.00 0.14 9.11
C PHE A 260 -7.16 0.24 7.59
N ASP A 261 -8.29 -0.23 7.09
CA ASP A 261 -8.66 -0.20 5.67
C ASP A 261 -7.74 -1.04 4.74
N LEU A 262 -6.94 -1.96 5.29
CA LEU A 262 -6.13 -2.90 4.49
C LEU A 262 -6.98 -3.95 3.76
N ASN A 263 -8.22 -4.12 4.18
CA ASN A 263 -9.22 -4.97 3.54
C ASN A 263 -10.50 -4.15 3.35
N GLY A 264 -10.88 -3.89 2.11
CA GLY A 264 -12.05 -3.06 1.78
C GLY A 264 -11.74 -1.56 1.79
N CYS A 265 -12.74 -0.73 2.04
CA CYS A 265 -12.73 0.70 1.79
C CYS A 265 -12.60 0.99 0.29
N VAL A 266 -11.40 1.17 -0.23
CA VAL A 266 -11.12 1.28 -1.67
C VAL A 266 -9.96 0.38 -2.04
N TRP A 267 -9.90 -0.07 -3.30
CA TRP A 267 -8.67 -0.61 -3.87
C TRP A 267 -7.58 0.44 -3.77
N GLU A 268 -6.49 0.12 -3.11
CA GLU A 268 -5.39 1.06 -2.93
C GLU A 268 -4.39 0.92 -4.08
N PHE A 269 -4.27 1.95 -4.91
CA PHE A 269 -3.18 2.01 -5.87
C PHE A 269 -1.83 1.93 -5.15
N VAL A 270 -0.96 1.08 -5.65
CA VAL A 270 0.45 1.01 -5.26
C VAL A 270 1.33 1.34 -6.45
N THR A 271 2.54 1.84 -6.21
CA THR A 271 3.45 2.23 -7.28
C THR A 271 4.08 1.01 -7.96
N GLY A 272 3.30 0.33 -8.79
CA GLY A 272 3.73 -0.85 -9.55
C GLY A 272 2.94 -1.01 -10.85
N TYR A 273 3.66 -1.38 -11.94
CA TYR A 273 3.04 -1.59 -13.24
C TYR A 273 3.84 -2.58 -14.11
N ILE A 274 3.21 -3.12 -15.15
CA ILE A 274 3.91 -3.83 -16.24
C ILE A 274 4.20 -2.85 -17.38
N SER A 275 5.41 -2.90 -17.95
CA SER A 275 5.83 -2.01 -19.03
C SER A 275 5.53 -2.61 -20.41
N ASN A 276 4.26 -2.85 -20.72
CA ASN A 276 3.82 -3.52 -21.94
C ASN A 276 3.49 -2.55 -23.11
N GLY A 277 3.80 -1.27 -22.97
CA GLY A 277 3.57 -0.27 -24.02
C GLY A 277 2.10 0.18 -24.19
N ASN A 278 1.20 -0.24 -23.32
CA ASN A 278 -0.19 0.17 -23.43
C ASN A 278 -0.38 1.67 -23.14
N ASP A 279 -1.28 2.32 -23.89
CA ASP A 279 -1.58 3.74 -23.76
C ASP A 279 -2.02 4.17 -22.35
N SER A 280 -2.63 3.27 -21.59
CA SER A 280 -3.07 3.55 -20.21
C SER A 280 -1.92 3.99 -19.30
N LEU A 281 -0.69 3.50 -19.55
CA LEU A 281 0.51 3.86 -18.82
C LEU A 281 0.77 5.37 -18.84
N LEU A 282 0.69 5.99 -20.00
CA LEU A 282 0.87 7.45 -20.14
C LEU A 282 -0.38 8.24 -19.80
N LYS A 283 -1.55 7.70 -20.09
CA LYS A 283 -2.81 8.39 -19.80
C LYS A 283 -3.02 8.59 -18.31
N TYR A 284 -2.79 7.55 -17.52
CA TYR A 284 -3.15 7.55 -16.11
C TYR A 284 -1.95 7.50 -15.15
N GLY A 285 -0.76 7.12 -15.65
CA GLY A 285 0.47 7.01 -14.86
C GLY A 285 1.55 8.02 -15.23
N ASN A 286 1.26 9.04 -16.04
CA ASN A 286 2.23 9.99 -16.59
C ASN A 286 3.10 10.70 -15.54
N SER A 287 2.71 10.71 -14.28
CA SER A 287 3.50 11.31 -13.19
C SER A 287 4.75 10.50 -12.85
N TYR A 288 4.71 9.19 -13.01
CA TYR A 288 5.81 8.28 -12.65
C TYR A 288 6.22 7.32 -13.77
N VAL A 289 5.42 7.16 -14.81
CA VAL A 289 5.80 6.44 -16.03
C VAL A 289 6.44 7.39 -17.02
N SER A 290 7.55 7.00 -17.64
CA SER A 290 8.19 7.77 -18.73
C SER A 290 8.39 6.90 -19.96
N VAL A 291 8.42 7.53 -21.12
CA VAL A 291 8.80 6.92 -22.40
C VAL A 291 10.24 7.29 -22.70
N GLU A 292 11.11 6.31 -22.79
CA GLU A 292 12.48 6.49 -23.27
C GLU A 292 12.79 5.42 -24.31
N GLY A 293 12.82 5.85 -25.60
CA GLY A 293 13.23 5.01 -26.72
C GLY A 293 12.12 4.18 -27.36
N ALA A 294 12.47 3.46 -28.44
CA ALA A 294 11.54 2.69 -29.28
C ALA A 294 11.57 1.18 -29.02
N ASP A 295 12.28 0.72 -27.98
CA ASP A 295 12.49 -0.69 -27.69
C ASP A 295 11.50 -1.22 -26.65
N GLU A 296 11.46 -2.53 -26.44
CA GLU A 296 10.63 -3.22 -25.45
C GLU A 296 10.79 -2.72 -24.00
N GLU A 297 11.83 -1.94 -23.71
CA GLU A 297 12.05 -1.20 -22.45
C GLU A 297 11.50 0.24 -22.51
N ALA A 298 10.59 0.55 -23.42
CA ALA A 298 10.20 1.90 -23.78
C ALA A 298 9.54 2.70 -22.63
N TYR A 299 8.88 2.02 -21.69
CA TYR A 299 8.19 2.66 -20.57
C TYR A 299 8.99 2.49 -19.29
N LYS A 300 9.90 3.41 -19.04
CA LYS A 300 10.68 3.45 -17.80
C LYS A 300 9.98 4.29 -16.75
N THR A 301 10.31 4.07 -15.49
CA THR A 301 9.85 4.94 -14.42
C THR A 301 10.64 6.25 -14.38
N LYS A 302 9.98 7.34 -14.00
CA LYS A 302 10.63 8.62 -13.65
C LYS A 302 11.35 8.55 -12.30
N SER A 303 11.04 7.55 -11.48
CA SER A 303 11.67 7.32 -10.19
C SER A 303 11.84 5.81 -9.94
N THR A 304 13.07 5.33 -9.97
CA THR A 304 13.40 3.95 -9.58
C THR A 304 13.24 3.71 -8.09
N LYS A 305 13.28 4.78 -7.30
CA LYS A 305 13.19 4.76 -5.85
C LYS A 305 11.80 4.40 -5.33
N ASP A 306 10.77 4.89 -6.01
CA ASP A 306 9.39 4.83 -5.52
C ASP A 306 8.51 3.90 -6.35
N VAL A 307 9.02 3.28 -7.42
CA VAL A 307 8.20 2.56 -8.41
C VAL A 307 8.79 1.20 -8.73
N THR A 308 7.91 0.19 -8.82
CA THR A 308 8.24 -1.16 -9.25
C THR A 308 7.75 -1.39 -10.67
N ILE A 309 8.63 -1.89 -11.56
CA ILE A 309 8.26 -2.34 -12.89
C ILE A 309 8.30 -3.86 -12.91
N TYR A 310 7.14 -4.47 -13.21
CA TYR A 310 6.99 -5.91 -13.30
C TYR A 310 7.22 -6.40 -14.73
N PRO A 311 7.78 -7.60 -14.90
CA PRO A 311 7.89 -8.22 -16.21
C PRO A 311 6.51 -8.63 -16.73
N TYR A 312 6.38 -8.69 -18.06
CA TYR A 312 5.22 -9.22 -18.75
C TYR A 312 5.64 -10.21 -19.84
N ASP A 313 4.72 -11.03 -20.32
CA ASP A 313 4.92 -11.93 -21.44
C ASP A 313 4.49 -11.23 -22.73
N SER A 314 5.45 -10.90 -23.60
CA SER A 314 5.17 -10.17 -24.84
C SER A 314 4.42 -11.00 -25.90
N LEU A 315 4.34 -12.32 -25.74
CA LEU A 315 3.62 -13.21 -26.67
C LEU A 315 2.18 -13.45 -26.23
N LEU A 316 1.96 -13.57 -24.92
CA LEU A 316 0.66 -13.87 -24.33
C LEU A 316 0.44 -12.99 -23.10
N ASP A 317 0.17 -11.71 -23.33
CA ASP A 317 -0.07 -10.73 -22.26
C ASP A 317 -1.43 -10.98 -21.58
N ASN A 318 -1.43 -11.85 -20.59
CA ASN A 318 -2.55 -12.12 -19.67
C ASN A 318 -2.03 -12.35 -18.25
N ALA A 319 -2.94 -12.30 -17.29
CA ALA A 319 -2.60 -12.33 -15.87
C ALA A 319 -1.73 -13.52 -15.47
N ASN A 320 -2.09 -14.73 -15.91
CA ASN A 320 -1.34 -15.93 -15.56
C ASN A 320 0.04 -16.00 -16.24
N ASN A 321 0.16 -15.59 -17.50
CA ASN A 321 1.43 -15.63 -18.21
C ASN A 321 2.39 -14.56 -17.68
N ASN A 322 1.91 -13.37 -17.37
CA ASN A 322 2.72 -12.32 -16.75
C ASN A 322 3.19 -12.72 -15.35
N TRP A 323 2.31 -13.32 -14.54
CA TRP A 323 2.67 -13.87 -13.24
C TRP A 323 3.72 -14.99 -13.39
N ASN A 324 3.53 -15.91 -14.34
CA ASN A 324 4.50 -16.97 -14.65
C ASN A 324 5.84 -16.38 -15.08
N ARG A 325 5.84 -15.33 -15.91
CA ARG A 325 7.05 -14.62 -16.32
C ARG A 325 7.78 -14.02 -15.12
N TYR A 326 7.03 -13.39 -14.21
CA TYR A 326 7.57 -12.86 -12.95
C TYR A 326 8.16 -13.98 -12.08
N ASN A 327 7.45 -15.09 -11.94
CA ASN A 327 7.92 -16.25 -11.18
C ASN A 327 9.17 -16.92 -11.79
N GLN A 328 9.28 -16.98 -13.12
CA GLN A 328 10.48 -17.49 -13.80
C GLN A 328 11.72 -16.64 -13.54
N LEU A 329 11.54 -15.34 -13.36
CA LEU A 329 12.63 -14.40 -13.06
C LEU A 329 12.95 -14.34 -11.56
N LYS A 330 12.20 -15.07 -10.73
CA LYS A 330 12.42 -15.09 -9.27
C LYS A 330 13.82 -15.63 -8.96
N THR A 331 14.62 -14.78 -8.35
CA THR A 331 15.96 -15.09 -7.83
C THR A 331 16.01 -14.86 -6.33
N ALA A 332 17.16 -15.11 -5.68
CA ALA A 332 17.33 -14.81 -4.25
C ALA A 332 17.05 -13.34 -3.89
N GLU A 333 17.22 -12.43 -4.87
CA GLU A 333 17.07 -10.99 -4.71
C GLU A 333 15.82 -10.41 -5.42
N TYR A 334 15.13 -11.24 -6.21
CA TYR A 334 14.03 -10.83 -7.07
C TYR A 334 12.75 -11.61 -6.79
N GLY A 335 11.60 -10.92 -6.74
CA GLY A 335 10.29 -11.56 -6.53
C GLY A 335 9.96 -11.89 -5.07
N TYR A 336 10.59 -11.19 -4.13
CA TYR A 336 10.33 -11.35 -2.70
C TYR A 336 9.85 -10.04 -2.07
N GLY A 337 9.06 -10.17 -1.00
CA GLY A 337 8.69 -9.07 -0.14
C GLY A 337 7.50 -8.24 -0.60
N ASP A 338 6.98 -8.43 -1.81
CA ASP A 338 5.83 -7.66 -2.33
C ASP A 338 4.47 -8.35 -2.11
N ALA A 339 4.47 -9.49 -1.45
CA ALA A 339 3.29 -10.31 -1.19
C ALA A 339 2.48 -10.63 -2.47
N ILE A 340 3.20 -11.03 -3.53
CA ILE A 340 2.64 -11.61 -4.77
C ILE A 340 3.11 -13.05 -4.92
N LEU A 341 4.37 -13.27 -5.36
CA LEU A 341 4.87 -14.62 -5.64
C LEU A 341 5.00 -15.51 -4.40
N GLU A 342 5.19 -14.92 -3.24
CA GLU A 342 5.33 -15.65 -1.97
C GLU A 342 3.98 -16.04 -1.38
N THR A 343 2.89 -15.39 -1.82
CA THR A 343 1.57 -15.50 -1.20
C THR A 343 0.48 -16.00 -2.15
N SER A 344 0.78 -16.17 -3.44
CA SER A 344 -0.15 -16.71 -4.43
C SER A 344 0.47 -17.85 -5.21
N THR A 345 -0.35 -18.68 -5.82
CA THR A 345 0.09 -19.82 -6.65
C THR A 345 -0.16 -19.62 -8.13
N MET A 346 -0.96 -18.63 -8.50
CA MET A 346 -1.29 -18.26 -9.88
C MET A 346 -1.56 -16.75 -9.98
N GLY A 347 -1.48 -16.25 -11.20
CA GLY A 347 -1.74 -14.84 -11.50
C GLY A 347 -3.22 -14.49 -11.66
N GLU A 348 -4.15 -15.45 -11.54
CA GLU A 348 -5.58 -15.22 -11.66
C GLU A 348 -6.36 -16.20 -10.78
N GLY A 349 -7.37 -15.70 -10.06
CA GLY A 349 -8.27 -16.50 -9.23
C GLY A 349 -8.28 -16.10 -7.76
N TYR A 350 -8.51 -17.06 -6.89
CA TYR A 350 -8.51 -16.90 -5.42
C TYR A 350 -7.34 -17.70 -4.83
N THR A 351 -6.15 -17.44 -5.34
CA THR A 351 -4.97 -18.24 -5.07
C THR A 351 -4.00 -17.63 -4.08
N SER A 352 -4.27 -16.40 -3.63
CA SER A 352 -3.52 -15.76 -2.56
C SER A 352 -3.90 -16.31 -1.19
N TRP A 353 -3.03 -16.14 -0.20
CA TRP A 353 -3.32 -16.52 1.18
C TRP A 353 -4.67 -15.96 1.63
N ASN A 354 -5.28 -16.63 2.58
CA ASN A 354 -6.64 -16.34 3.07
C ASN A 354 -7.72 -16.46 1.98
N ASN A 355 -7.45 -17.15 0.85
CA ASN A 355 -8.30 -17.22 -0.34
C ASN A 355 -8.59 -15.83 -0.94
N ASN A 356 -7.68 -14.88 -0.78
CA ASN A 356 -7.84 -13.57 -1.35
C ASN A 356 -7.69 -13.61 -2.89
N HIS A 357 -8.28 -12.63 -3.53
CA HIS A 357 -8.23 -12.48 -4.99
C HIS A 357 -6.80 -12.24 -5.47
N SER A 358 -6.43 -12.93 -6.54
CA SER A 358 -5.17 -12.75 -7.26
C SER A 358 -5.46 -12.51 -8.73
N GLU A 359 -5.09 -11.35 -9.25
CA GLU A 359 -5.11 -11.04 -10.67
C GLU A 359 -3.93 -10.12 -10.98
N PHE A 360 -2.96 -10.64 -11.76
CA PHE A 360 -1.75 -9.90 -12.08
C PHE A 360 -1.99 -8.94 -13.25
N PRO A 361 -1.27 -7.81 -13.36
CA PRO A 361 -1.44 -6.87 -14.47
C PRO A 361 -1.26 -7.49 -15.84
N TYR A 362 -2.07 -7.04 -16.81
CA TYR A 362 -2.04 -7.48 -18.20
C TYR A 362 -2.75 -6.48 -19.12
N GLN A 363 -2.41 -6.49 -20.41
CA GLN A 363 -3.04 -5.69 -21.45
C GLN A 363 -3.24 -4.22 -21.05
N GLU A 364 -4.48 -3.68 -21.12
CA GLU A 364 -4.79 -2.33 -20.71
C GLU A 364 -4.82 -2.14 -19.18
N ARG A 365 -4.86 -3.21 -18.40
CA ARG A 365 -4.85 -3.21 -16.95
C ARG A 365 -3.41 -3.31 -16.43
N THR A 366 -2.65 -2.28 -16.67
CA THR A 366 -1.19 -2.26 -16.48
C THR A 366 -0.72 -1.99 -15.06
N PHE A 367 -1.57 -1.40 -14.21
CA PHE A 367 -1.23 -1.00 -12.85
C PHE A 367 -1.75 -1.97 -11.80
N LEU A 368 -1.18 -1.93 -10.61
CA LEU A 368 -1.57 -2.73 -9.45
C LEU A 368 -2.38 -1.93 -8.43
N ALA A 369 -3.37 -2.59 -7.87
CA ALA A 369 -4.10 -2.16 -6.68
C ALA A 369 -4.21 -3.30 -5.66
N ARG A 370 -4.36 -2.98 -4.37
CA ARG A 370 -4.32 -3.89 -3.24
C ARG A 370 -5.55 -3.75 -2.34
N GLY A 371 -5.84 -4.79 -1.56
CA GLY A 371 -6.73 -4.74 -0.40
C GLY A 371 -8.21 -4.96 -0.67
N GLY A 372 -8.72 -4.65 -1.83
CA GLY A 372 -10.16 -4.70 -2.13
C GLY A 372 -10.88 -3.36 -1.89
N SER A 373 -12.15 -3.28 -2.28
CA SER A 373 -12.98 -2.09 -2.09
C SER A 373 -14.20 -2.38 -1.21
N PHE A 374 -14.96 -1.33 -0.88
CA PHE A 374 -16.25 -1.45 -0.18
C PHE A 374 -17.24 -2.34 -0.93
N GLY A 375 -17.14 -2.43 -2.25
CA GLY A 375 -18.00 -3.25 -3.11
C GLY A 375 -17.48 -4.67 -3.36
N SER A 376 -16.29 -5.01 -2.88
CA SER A 376 -15.75 -6.36 -3.03
C SER A 376 -16.53 -7.35 -2.18
N VAL A 377 -16.87 -8.51 -2.75
CA VAL A 377 -17.33 -9.63 -1.93
C VAL A 377 -16.16 -10.11 -1.06
N SER A 378 -16.45 -10.78 0.04
CA SER A 378 -15.45 -11.15 1.06
C SER A 378 -14.22 -11.89 0.52
N THR A 379 -14.35 -12.59 -0.60
CA THR A 379 -13.25 -13.30 -1.26
C THR A 379 -12.49 -12.44 -2.28
N ASN A 380 -13.10 -11.35 -2.79
CA ASN A 380 -12.45 -10.48 -3.77
C ASN A 380 -11.53 -9.43 -3.13
N GLY A 381 -11.63 -9.22 -1.81
CA GLY A 381 -10.74 -8.36 -1.03
C GLY A 381 -9.80 -9.17 -0.16
N GLY A 382 -9.08 -8.48 0.72
CA GLY A 382 -8.18 -9.05 1.71
C GLY A 382 -6.77 -8.50 1.61
N ILE A 383 -5.99 -8.66 2.68
CA ILE A 383 -4.65 -8.05 2.76
C ILE A 383 -3.68 -8.59 1.72
N PHE A 384 -3.88 -9.82 1.24
CA PHE A 384 -3.08 -10.45 0.18
C PHE A 384 -3.70 -10.30 -1.21
N ALA A 385 -4.87 -9.65 -1.33
CA ALA A 385 -5.48 -9.42 -2.63
C ALA A 385 -4.62 -8.47 -3.48
N PHE A 386 -4.52 -8.77 -4.77
CA PHE A 386 -3.97 -7.88 -5.78
C PHE A 386 -4.83 -7.93 -7.04
N TYR A 387 -5.01 -6.77 -7.66
CA TYR A 387 -5.93 -6.57 -8.76
C TYR A 387 -5.34 -5.63 -9.82
N PRO A 388 -5.47 -5.96 -11.11
CA PRO A 388 -4.98 -5.11 -12.17
C PRO A 388 -5.98 -4.01 -12.49
N THR A 389 -5.47 -2.85 -12.83
CA THR A 389 -6.29 -1.70 -13.22
C THR A 389 -5.63 -0.93 -14.35
N ASN A 390 -6.42 -0.24 -15.14
CA ASN A 390 -5.88 0.69 -16.15
C ASN A 390 -5.38 2.01 -15.53
N GLY A 391 -5.56 2.20 -14.22
CA GLY A 391 -5.15 3.40 -13.51
C GLY A 391 -6.09 4.60 -13.60
N ALA A 392 -7.22 4.46 -14.31
CA ALA A 392 -8.21 5.53 -14.42
C ALA A 392 -8.90 5.83 -13.09
N CYS A 393 -9.40 7.05 -12.98
CA CYS A 393 -10.20 7.46 -11.84
C CYS A 393 -11.53 6.69 -11.79
N ASN A 394 -11.88 6.20 -10.61
CA ASN A 394 -13.15 5.54 -10.34
C ASN A 394 -13.48 5.61 -8.84
N GLU A 395 -14.69 5.22 -8.49
CA GLU A 395 -15.18 5.28 -7.10
C GLU A 395 -14.63 4.18 -6.19
N TYR A 396 -14.04 3.13 -6.76
CA TYR A 396 -13.55 1.97 -6.01
C TYR A 396 -12.05 2.02 -5.72
N ALA A 397 -11.33 3.03 -6.23
CA ALA A 397 -9.89 3.13 -6.08
C ALA A 397 -9.45 4.44 -5.44
N GLY A 398 -8.43 4.36 -4.62
CA GLY A 398 -7.80 5.47 -3.91
C GLY A 398 -6.35 5.14 -3.57
N PHE A 399 -5.81 5.71 -2.50
CA PHE A 399 -4.39 5.56 -2.18
C PHE A 399 -4.10 5.70 -0.69
N ARG A 400 -2.90 5.28 -0.33
CA ARG A 400 -2.30 5.47 0.98
C ARG A 400 -0.92 6.09 0.82
N ALA A 401 -0.56 7.01 1.71
CA ALA A 401 0.75 7.65 1.70
C ALA A 401 1.70 7.00 2.70
N VAL A 402 2.98 7.08 2.38
CA VAL A 402 4.11 6.69 3.22
C VAL A 402 5.02 7.89 3.43
N LEU A 403 5.59 7.99 4.63
CA LEU A 403 6.57 9.01 5.01
C LEU A 403 7.87 8.34 5.43
N ILE A 404 8.99 8.96 5.05
CA ILE A 404 10.33 8.54 5.45
C ILE A 404 11.11 9.74 5.94
N GLY A 405 11.87 9.57 7.03
CA GLY A 405 12.90 10.51 7.43
C GLY A 405 14.07 10.50 6.43
N LYS A 406 14.59 11.68 6.10
CA LYS A 406 15.79 11.84 5.26
C LYS A 406 17.03 11.87 6.12
#